data_1d59f35ae496738e0789f7dbc56c9604
#
_entry.id   1d59f35ae496738e0789f7dbc56c9604
#
_cell.length_a   1.000
_cell.length_b   1.000
_cell.length_c   1.000
_cell.angle_alpha   90.00
_cell.angle_beta   90.00
_cell.angle_gamma   90.00
#
_symmetry.space_group_name_H-M   'P 1'
#
loop_
_entity.id
_entity.type
_entity.pdbx_description
1 polymer ?
#
loop_
_entity_poly.entity_id
_entity_poly.type
_entity_poly.pdbx_seq_one_letter_code
_entity_poly.pdbx_strand_id
1 'polypeptide(L)'
;MKINAWILHRCLLLVWAELVAPLVCGQSWALPVGVSRELDRLDRQLECKAGYDRVKEQRIGRMRRQLWRARDTEARYRQCIKLYEEYRSYRYDSAYVYATRAIGLAHKLGSREDEIDSQCALAFCMLSAGLYKEAFDAIEHVSVAGASAACRVNYYELMARLYYSSADFVHVEPFMSDYLRQGNLYSDSLMALVPHNSIKWWYTKGQKEMRNHFYDQCIASFKHLLGIAGVDLHMQAIANSCIAIEYIEKHEDERAMYYVACSAQCDLQSSTKETTALNLLGQLIMKHGGDVKRASAYVQNALEDANFYGSRQRKIEVGQIQPVVEQYKYRAVAQQRNTMIATTVIVCVMLLLLAGAMCYIFKQMKKLREARGTIEERNRLLELANARLHEANTIKDEYIGKSFYSNGEYIAKLERIFKLVDHKVAARQYDDLRYSLKESTLSAERKNMYADFDTTFLTLFPDFVERFNALFDESDRKHPAQGKLTTEMRIFALMRLGITDSERIARFLNYSVNTINTYKTKVKKKSTVSNELFEQCIMEI
;
A
#
# COMPACT_ATOMS: atom_id res chain seq x y z
N MET A 1 -50.49 25.65 -32.00
CA MET A 1 -49.47 25.68 -30.94
C MET A 1 -48.32 24.75 -31.35
N LYS A 2 -47.51 25.18 -32.32
CA LYS A 2 -46.35 24.42 -32.84
C LYS A 2 -45.04 25.19 -32.49
N ILE A 3 -44.92 25.65 -31.25
CA ILE A 3 -43.70 26.25 -30.76
C ILE A 3 -43.23 25.37 -29.62
N ASN A 4 -41.98 24.95 -29.68
CA ASN A 4 -41.14 24.48 -28.58
C ASN A 4 -40.59 23.07 -28.62
N ALA A 5 -40.84 22.22 -29.59
CA ALA A 5 -40.05 20.99 -29.70
C ALA A 5 -38.56 21.30 -30.06
N TRP A 6 -38.35 22.33 -30.89
CA TRP A 6 -37.01 22.76 -31.34
C TRP A 6 -36.23 23.52 -30.24
N ILE A 7 -36.93 24.34 -29.45
CA ILE A 7 -36.32 25.06 -28.32
C ILE A 7 -36.01 24.09 -27.20
N LEU A 8 -36.92 23.14 -26.90
CA LEU A 8 -36.69 22.08 -25.90
C LEU A 8 -35.52 21.19 -26.30
N HIS A 9 -35.39 20.86 -27.59
CA HIS A 9 -34.26 20.03 -28.08
C HIS A 9 -32.92 20.79 -28.03
N ARG A 10 -32.90 22.10 -28.31
CA ARG A 10 -31.71 22.94 -28.17
C ARG A 10 -31.31 23.18 -26.71
N CYS A 11 -32.27 23.40 -25.82
CA CYS A 11 -31.99 23.50 -24.39
C CYS A 11 -31.49 22.19 -23.81
N LEU A 12 -32.05 21.05 -24.22
CA LEU A 12 -31.57 19.70 -23.83
C LEU A 12 -30.15 19.43 -24.36
N LEU A 13 -29.82 19.82 -25.58
CA LEU A 13 -28.48 19.69 -26.15
C LEU A 13 -27.47 20.61 -25.48
N LEU A 14 -27.84 21.84 -25.11
CA LEU A 14 -26.97 22.77 -24.37
C LEU A 14 -26.74 22.31 -22.94
N VAL A 15 -27.78 21.87 -22.25
CA VAL A 15 -27.66 21.25 -20.91
C VAL A 15 -26.87 19.95 -20.96
N TRP A 16 -27.02 19.16 -22.02
CA TRP A 16 -26.23 17.95 -22.25
C TRP A 16 -24.75 18.26 -22.54
N ALA A 17 -24.49 19.30 -23.36
CA ALA A 17 -23.13 19.75 -23.66
C ALA A 17 -22.43 20.37 -22.43
N GLU A 18 -23.11 21.18 -21.62
CA GLU A 18 -22.54 21.78 -20.41
C GLU A 18 -22.40 20.81 -19.23
N LEU A 19 -23.26 19.78 -19.12
CA LEU A 19 -23.19 18.78 -18.07
C LEU A 19 -22.31 17.56 -18.41
N VAL A 20 -22.19 17.21 -19.70
CA VAL A 20 -21.43 16.03 -20.14
C VAL A 20 -20.02 16.40 -20.64
N ALA A 21 -19.81 17.59 -21.17
CA ALA A 21 -18.48 18.03 -21.62
C ALA A 21 -17.43 18.08 -20.51
N PRO A 22 -17.69 18.55 -19.28
CA PRO A 22 -16.71 18.47 -18.19
C PRO A 22 -16.55 17.06 -17.59
N LEU A 23 -17.51 16.16 -17.82
CA LEU A 23 -17.42 14.74 -17.39
C LEU A 23 -16.58 13.89 -18.35
N VAL A 24 -16.42 14.34 -19.60
CA VAL A 24 -15.66 13.63 -20.65
C VAL A 24 -14.26 14.23 -20.85
N CYS A 25 -14.05 15.49 -20.50
CA CYS A 25 -12.76 16.19 -20.58
C CYS A 25 -12.00 16.21 -19.23
N GLY A 26 -11.96 15.11 -18.50
CA GLY A 26 -10.79 14.81 -17.74
C GLY A 26 -9.70 14.52 -18.77
N GLN A 27 -8.82 15.48 -19.07
CA GLN A 27 -7.61 15.20 -19.83
C GLN A 27 -6.83 14.13 -19.08
N SER A 28 -7.10 12.87 -19.40
CA SER A 28 -6.20 11.78 -18.99
C SER A 28 -4.91 12.03 -19.76
N TRP A 29 -3.88 12.43 -19.03
CA TRP A 29 -2.54 12.53 -19.60
C TRP A 29 -2.20 11.17 -20.23
N ALA A 30 -2.14 11.16 -21.57
CA ALA A 30 -1.84 9.96 -22.31
C ALA A 30 -0.34 9.68 -22.19
N LEU A 31 0.00 8.65 -21.45
CA LEU A 31 1.38 8.17 -21.32
C LEU A 31 1.95 7.80 -22.70
N PRO A 32 3.20 8.15 -23.01
CA PRO A 32 3.88 7.63 -24.20
C PRO A 32 3.82 6.10 -24.24
N VAL A 33 3.66 5.53 -25.43
CA VAL A 33 3.50 4.08 -25.62
C VAL A 33 4.62 3.27 -24.96
N GLY A 34 5.85 3.78 -24.99
CA GLY A 34 7.00 3.15 -24.35
C GLY A 34 6.85 3.07 -22.82
N VAL A 35 6.42 4.16 -22.18
CA VAL A 35 6.19 4.21 -20.73
C VAL A 35 5.03 3.29 -20.35
N SER A 36 3.91 3.38 -21.06
CA SER A 36 2.74 2.53 -20.79
C SER A 36 3.10 1.04 -20.83
N ARG A 37 3.87 0.62 -21.82
CA ARG A 37 4.32 -0.78 -21.94
C ARG A 37 5.16 -1.24 -20.74
N GLU A 38 6.08 -0.39 -20.26
CA GLU A 38 6.90 -0.73 -19.09
C GLU A 38 6.10 -0.74 -17.80
N LEU A 39 5.10 0.14 -17.65
CA LEU A 39 4.18 0.10 -16.52
C LEU A 39 3.32 -1.19 -16.53
N ASP A 40 2.82 -1.61 -17.68
CA ASP A 40 2.04 -2.86 -17.79
C ASP A 40 2.90 -4.11 -17.53
N ARG A 41 4.20 -4.05 -17.87
CA ARG A 41 5.16 -5.08 -17.51
C ARG A 41 5.41 -5.11 -15.99
N LEU A 42 5.56 -3.93 -15.39
CA LEU A 42 5.76 -3.78 -13.96
C LEU A 42 4.56 -4.32 -13.17
N ASP A 43 3.33 -4.01 -13.60
CA ASP A 43 2.12 -4.52 -12.95
C ASP A 43 2.09 -6.05 -12.91
N ARG A 44 2.39 -6.70 -14.04
CA ARG A 44 2.50 -8.18 -14.09
C ARG A 44 3.61 -8.73 -13.19
N GLN A 45 4.72 -8.02 -13.04
CA GLN A 45 5.80 -8.44 -12.16
C GLN A 45 5.45 -8.25 -10.68
N LEU A 46 4.65 -7.23 -10.34
CA LEU A 46 4.12 -7.04 -8.98
C LEU A 46 3.24 -8.22 -8.55
N GLU A 47 2.44 -8.76 -9.46
CA GLU A 47 1.66 -9.99 -9.20
C GLU A 47 2.58 -11.20 -8.90
N CYS A 48 3.76 -11.23 -9.50
CA CYS A 48 4.76 -12.28 -9.31
C CYS A 48 5.70 -12.04 -8.10
N LYS A 49 5.61 -10.89 -7.39
CA LYS A 49 6.51 -10.46 -6.30
C LYS A 49 6.78 -11.56 -5.27
N ALA A 50 5.72 -12.23 -4.81
CA ALA A 50 5.83 -13.33 -3.84
C ALA A 50 6.65 -14.51 -4.37
N GLY A 51 6.69 -14.72 -5.67
CA GLY A 51 7.52 -15.74 -6.33
C GLY A 51 9.00 -15.40 -6.24
N TYR A 52 9.37 -14.17 -6.55
CA TYR A 52 10.75 -13.70 -6.45
C TYR A 52 11.24 -13.76 -4.99
N ASP A 53 10.42 -13.29 -4.06
CA ASP A 53 10.74 -13.33 -2.63
C ASP A 53 10.95 -14.77 -2.13
N ARG A 54 10.15 -15.72 -2.61
CA ARG A 54 10.32 -17.15 -2.28
C ARG A 54 11.66 -17.71 -2.77
N VAL A 55 12.09 -17.35 -3.96
CA VAL A 55 13.39 -17.77 -4.53
C VAL A 55 14.54 -17.18 -3.69
N LYS A 56 14.43 -15.91 -3.30
CA LYS A 56 15.40 -15.23 -2.43
C LYS A 56 15.49 -15.94 -1.07
N GLU A 57 14.36 -16.21 -0.43
CA GLU A 57 14.30 -16.89 0.86
C GLU A 57 14.85 -18.32 0.80
N GLN A 58 14.60 -19.07 -0.26
CA GLN A 58 15.19 -20.39 -0.46
C GLN A 58 16.72 -20.33 -0.57
N ARG A 59 17.26 -19.31 -1.26
CA ARG A 59 18.70 -19.08 -1.39
C ARG A 59 19.30 -18.75 -0.03
N ILE A 60 18.73 -17.82 0.70
CA ILE A 60 19.10 -17.46 2.07
C ILE A 60 19.03 -18.70 2.99
N GLY A 61 17.97 -19.48 2.91
CA GLY A 61 17.80 -20.71 3.69
C GLY A 61 18.89 -21.74 3.44
N ARG A 62 19.36 -21.87 2.19
CA ARG A 62 20.52 -22.73 1.87
C ARG A 62 21.81 -22.20 2.52
N MET A 63 22.08 -20.91 2.45
CA MET A 63 23.27 -20.29 3.04
C MET A 63 23.26 -20.40 4.58
N ARG A 64 22.10 -20.24 5.23
CA ARG A 64 21.96 -20.44 6.67
C ARG A 64 22.28 -21.87 7.09
N ARG A 65 21.82 -22.87 6.33
CA ARG A 65 22.19 -24.28 6.58
C ARG A 65 23.68 -24.54 6.38
N GLN A 66 24.32 -23.89 5.39
CA GLN A 66 25.76 -23.97 5.19
C GLN A 66 26.52 -23.35 6.37
N LEU A 67 26.11 -22.20 6.87
CA LEU A 67 26.67 -21.57 8.07
C LEU A 67 26.56 -22.50 9.30
N TRP A 68 25.42 -23.14 9.49
CA TRP A 68 25.21 -24.07 10.60
C TRP A 68 26.13 -25.30 10.52
N ARG A 69 26.44 -25.78 9.31
CA ARG A 69 27.32 -26.94 9.06
C ARG A 69 28.81 -26.57 9.07
N ALA A 70 29.14 -25.32 8.94
CA ALA A 70 30.51 -24.86 8.90
C ALA A 70 31.19 -25.09 10.25
N ARG A 71 32.32 -25.82 10.26
CA ARG A 71 33.05 -26.22 11.48
C ARG A 71 34.18 -25.26 11.80
N ASP A 72 34.89 -24.77 10.81
CA ASP A 72 35.99 -23.83 10.97
C ASP A 72 35.55 -22.37 10.96
N THR A 73 36.35 -21.50 11.58
CA THR A 73 36.06 -20.09 11.76
C THR A 73 36.04 -19.34 10.41
N GLU A 74 36.93 -19.70 9.49
CA GLU A 74 37.02 -19.05 8.18
C GLU A 74 35.80 -19.36 7.32
N ALA A 75 35.35 -20.63 7.26
CA ALA A 75 34.13 -21.00 6.54
C ALA A 75 32.91 -20.30 7.14
N ARG A 76 32.82 -20.17 8.49
CA ARG A 76 31.75 -19.41 9.16
C ARG A 76 31.79 -17.94 8.78
N TYR A 77 32.97 -17.32 8.78
CA TYR A 77 33.15 -15.94 8.35
C TYR A 77 32.64 -15.73 6.92
N ARG A 78 33.15 -16.52 5.96
CA ARG A 78 32.72 -16.44 4.55
C ARG A 78 31.20 -16.60 4.39
N GLN A 79 30.56 -17.48 5.16
CA GLN A 79 29.11 -17.63 5.10
C GLN A 79 28.37 -16.44 5.73
N CYS A 80 28.90 -15.84 6.79
CA CYS A 80 28.33 -14.60 7.36
C CYS A 80 28.37 -13.45 6.37
N ILE A 81 29.48 -13.24 5.68
CA ILE A 81 29.59 -12.21 4.64
C ILE A 81 28.61 -12.46 3.48
N LYS A 82 28.51 -13.72 3.00
CA LYS A 82 27.51 -14.06 1.97
C LYS A 82 26.07 -13.81 2.43
N LEU A 83 25.74 -14.11 3.68
CA LEU A 83 24.41 -13.83 4.23
C LEU A 83 24.19 -12.32 4.40
N TYR A 84 25.20 -11.56 4.82
CA TYR A 84 25.13 -10.11 4.86
C TYR A 84 24.82 -9.55 3.46
N GLU A 85 25.54 -9.98 2.41
CA GLU A 85 25.31 -9.54 1.04
C GLU A 85 23.89 -9.84 0.54
N GLU A 86 23.33 -10.99 0.90
CA GLU A 86 21.95 -11.33 0.55
C GLU A 86 20.93 -10.48 1.30
N TYR A 87 21.22 -10.12 2.56
CA TYR A 87 20.29 -9.39 3.40
C TYR A 87 20.39 -7.87 3.28
N ARG A 88 21.51 -7.30 2.86
CA ARG A 88 21.78 -5.86 2.90
C ARG A 88 20.74 -5.00 2.15
N SER A 89 20.16 -5.52 1.08
CA SER A 89 19.09 -4.89 0.31
C SER A 89 17.71 -5.54 0.51
N TYR A 90 17.64 -6.59 1.35
CA TYR A 90 16.43 -7.37 1.57
C TYR A 90 15.85 -7.19 2.97
N ARG A 91 16.69 -7.27 4.03
CA ARG A 91 16.25 -7.16 5.42
C ARG A 91 17.34 -6.57 6.30
N TYR A 92 17.17 -5.33 6.72
CA TYR A 92 18.14 -4.55 7.48
C TYR A 92 18.65 -5.26 8.74
N ASP A 93 17.74 -5.69 9.63
CA ASP A 93 18.13 -6.29 10.91
C ASP A 93 18.97 -7.56 10.74
N SER A 94 18.66 -8.35 9.72
CA SER A 94 19.43 -9.56 9.41
C SER A 94 20.81 -9.22 8.86
N ALA A 95 20.89 -8.21 8.00
CA ALA A 95 22.18 -7.71 7.49
C ALA A 95 23.08 -7.25 8.65
N TYR A 96 22.53 -6.45 9.56
CA TYR A 96 23.24 -5.98 10.75
C TYR A 96 23.75 -7.13 11.63
N VAL A 97 22.91 -8.13 11.90
CA VAL A 97 23.31 -9.32 12.68
C VAL A 97 24.47 -10.06 12.04
N TYR A 98 24.43 -10.27 10.72
CA TYR A 98 25.50 -11.02 10.06
C TYR A 98 26.77 -10.18 9.89
N ALA A 99 26.68 -8.88 9.68
CA ALA A 99 27.84 -7.98 9.69
C ALA A 99 28.53 -7.99 11.08
N THR A 100 27.77 -7.86 12.16
CA THR A 100 28.29 -7.92 13.55
C THR A 100 28.93 -9.28 13.85
N ARG A 101 28.32 -10.38 13.43
CA ARG A 101 28.91 -11.73 13.58
C ARG A 101 30.20 -11.89 12.80
N ALA A 102 30.29 -11.31 11.60
CA ALA A 102 31.49 -11.35 10.77
C ALA A 102 32.65 -10.67 11.48
N ILE A 103 32.45 -9.50 12.12
CA ILE A 103 33.49 -8.80 12.92
C ILE A 103 34.06 -9.73 14.01
N GLY A 104 33.19 -10.38 14.80
CA GLY A 104 33.65 -11.29 15.86
C GLY A 104 34.39 -12.52 15.33
N LEU A 105 34.08 -12.97 14.11
CA LEU A 105 34.79 -14.06 13.46
C LEU A 105 36.12 -13.60 12.83
N ALA A 106 36.13 -12.44 12.19
CA ALA A 106 37.33 -11.82 11.63
C ALA A 106 38.41 -11.59 12.73
N HIS A 107 37.98 -11.05 13.86
CA HIS A 107 38.85 -10.88 15.02
C HIS A 107 39.45 -12.22 15.53
N LYS A 108 38.65 -13.30 15.57
CA LYS A 108 39.15 -14.64 15.92
C LYS A 108 40.12 -15.21 14.90
N LEU A 109 39.98 -14.83 13.64
CA LEU A 109 40.91 -15.22 12.57
C LEU A 109 42.23 -14.43 12.62
N GLY A 110 42.25 -13.27 13.27
CA GLY A 110 43.38 -12.36 13.22
C GLY A 110 43.63 -11.81 11.82
N SER A 111 42.61 -11.81 10.96
CA SER A 111 42.71 -11.35 9.58
C SER A 111 42.31 -9.87 9.50
N ARG A 112 43.31 -9.01 9.33
CA ARG A 112 43.11 -7.57 9.22
C ARG A 112 42.19 -7.19 8.06
N GLU A 113 42.29 -7.85 6.92
CA GLU A 113 41.44 -7.58 5.77
C GLU A 113 39.98 -7.95 6.03
N ASP A 114 39.73 -9.11 6.64
CA ASP A 114 38.40 -9.55 7.02
C ASP A 114 37.79 -8.61 8.08
N GLU A 115 38.60 -8.08 9.00
CA GLU A 115 38.16 -7.07 9.97
C GLU A 115 37.72 -5.78 9.27
N ILE A 116 38.52 -5.27 8.30
CA ILE A 116 38.20 -4.09 7.51
C ILE A 116 36.88 -4.31 6.74
N ASP A 117 36.77 -5.41 5.99
CA ASP A 117 35.58 -5.72 5.19
C ASP A 117 34.32 -5.87 6.08
N SER A 118 34.45 -6.46 7.25
CA SER A 118 33.35 -6.59 8.21
C SER A 118 32.94 -5.25 8.84
N GLN A 119 33.90 -4.37 9.13
CA GLN A 119 33.62 -3.01 9.61
C GLN A 119 32.92 -2.19 8.51
N CYS A 120 33.37 -2.34 7.26
CA CYS A 120 32.69 -1.73 6.11
C CYS A 120 31.25 -2.22 5.98
N ALA A 121 31.01 -3.52 6.17
CA ALA A 121 29.66 -4.09 6.13
C ALA A 121 28.76 -3.54 7.25
N LEU A 122 29.30 -3.39 8.46
CA LEU A 122 28.58 -2.81 9.60
C LEU A 122 28.27 -1.33 9.37
N ALA A 123 29.25 -0.53 8.96
CA ALA A 123 29.07 0.87 8.64
C ALA A 123 28.05 1.10 7.53
N PHE A 124 28.04 0.21 6.51
CA PHE A 124 27.02 0.24 5.47
C PHE A 124 25.61 -0.02 6.03
N CYS A 125 25.44 -0.94 6.97
CA CYS A 125 24.14 -1.14 7.63
C CYS A 125 23.69 0.13 8.38
N MET A 126 24.60 0.76 9.13
CA MET A 126 24.30 1.99 9.85
C MET A 126 23.91 3.13 8.90
N LEU A 127 24.65 3.29 7.80
CA LEU A 127 24.32 4.24 6.74
C LEU A 127 22.91 3.99 6.16
N SER A 128 22.58 2.74 5.83
CA SER A 128 21.28 2.38 5.30
C SER A 128 20.11 2.59 6.28
N ALA A 129 20.43 2.69 7.58
CA ALA A 129 19.46 3.04 8.62
C ALA A 129 19.31 4.55 8.84
N GLY A 130 20.16 5.37 8.21
CA GLY A 130 20.25 6.83 8.45
C GLY A 130 21.05 7.20 9.71
N LEU A 131 21.85 6.27 10.24
CA LEU A 131 22.73 6.45 11.40
C LEU A 131 24.11 6.91 10.92
N TYR A 132 24.17 8.14 10.40
CA TYR A 132 25.38 8.66 9.74
C TYR A 132 26.57 8.78 10.70
N LYS A 133 26.31 9.31 11.91
CA LYS A 133 27.37 9.45 12.93
C LYS A 133 27.94 8.08 13.30
N GLU A 134 27.09 7.13 13.62
CA GLU A 134 27.48 5.76 13.99
C GLU A 134 28.22 5.05 12.85
N ALA A 135 27.84 5.34 11.60
CA ALA A 135 28.53 4.82 10.43
C ALA A 135 29.96 5.38 10.30
N PHE A 136 30.17 6.67 10.56
CA PHE A 136 31.50 7.27 10.62
C PHE A 136 32.29 6.71 11.80
N ASP A 137 31.73 6.66 13.01
CA ASP A 137 32.40 6.14 14.20
C ASP A 137 32.87 4.68 14.01
N ALA A 138 32.04 3.85 13.33
CA ALA A 138 32.38 2.46 13.06
C ALA A 138 33.59 2.28 12.11
N ILE A 139 33.89 3.28 11.29
CA ILE A 139 34.97 3.21 10.29
C ILE A 139 36.16 4.15 10.60
N GLU A 140 36.05 5.04 11.59
CA GLU A 140 37.03 6.06 11.92
C GLU A 140 38.44 5.50 12.20
N HIS A 141 38.50 4.36 12.88
CA HIS A 141 39.75 3.73 13.27
C HIS A 141 40.28 2.71 12.23
N VAL A 142 39.58 2.57 11.10
CA VAL A 142 39.97 1.61 10.07
C VAL A 142 41.05 2.20 9.17
N SER A 143 42.24 1.59 9.20
CA SER A 143 43.32 1.94 8.29
C SER A 143 43.47 0.90 7.20
N VAL A 144 43.39 1.34 5.95
CA VAL A 144 43.58 0.48 4.76
C VAL A 144 45.00 0.50 4.21
N ALA A 145 45.96 1.10 4.95
CA ALA A 145 47.37 1.11 4.57
C ALA A 145 47.91 -0.33 4.54
N GLY A 146 48.48 -0.75 3.40
CA GLY A 146 48.98 -2.11 3.21
C GLY A 146 47.95 -3.20 2.94
N ALA A 147 46.65 -2.88 2.93
CA ALA A 147 45.62 -3.83 2.55
C ALA A 147 45.59 -4.09 1.03
N SER A 148 45.04 -5.25 0.62
CA SER A 148 44.89 -5.59 -0.80
C SER A 148 44.07 -4.56 -1.58
N ALA A 149 44.23 -4.55 -2.89
CA ALA A 149 43.45 -3.65 -3.75
C ALA A 149 41.95 -3.90 -3.61
N ALA A 150 41.51 -5.15 -3.45
CA ALA A 150 40.11 -5.50 -3.27
C ALA A 150 39.53 -4.91 -1.98
N CYS A 151 40.20 -5.07 -0.86
CA CYS A 151 39.80 -4.50 0.43
C CYS A 151 39.75 -2.96 0.38
N ARG A 152 40.76 -2.31 -0.23
CA ARG A 152 40.75 -0.86 -0.42
C ARG A 152 39.60 -0.37 -1.30
N VAL A 153 39.24 -1.12 -2.35
CA VAL A 153 38.08 -0.80 -3.19
C VAL A 153 36.78 -0.82 -2.39
N ASN A 154 36.55 -1.85 -1.56
CA ASN A 154 35.37 -1.93 -0.69
C ASN A 154 35.30 -0.76 0.29
N TYR A 155 36.42 -0.41 0.91
CA TYR A 155 36.53 0.73 1.82
C TYR A 155 36.23 2.06 1.11
N TYR A 156 36.88 2.32 -0.03
CA TYR A 156 36.65 3.58 -0.75
C TYR A 156 35.24 3.70 -1.32
N GLU A 157 34.63 2.61 -1.72
CA GLU A 157 33.22 2.59 -2.14
C GLU A 157 32.30 2.99 -0.98
N LEU A 158 32.51 2.39 0.19
CA LEU A 158 31.75 2.75 1.38
C LEU A 158 31.94 4.23 1.75
N MET A 159 33.19 4.69 1.80
CA MET A 159 33.50 6.07 2.18
C MET A 159 32.89 7.08 1.20
N ALA A 160 33.02 6.84 -0.10
CA ALA A 160 32.41 7.69 -1.11
C ALA A 160 30.88 7.74 -0.92
N ARG A 161 30.23 6.59 -0.72
CA ARG A 161 28.78 6.51 -0.48
C ARG A 161 28.37 7.19 0.82
N LEU A 162 29.14 7.03 1.90
CA LEU A 162 28.86 7.63 3.19
C LEU A 162 28.91 9.16 3.11
N TYR A 163 29.94 9.72 2.49
CA TYR A 163 30.07 11.16 2.29
C TYR A 163 28.99 11.72 1.35
N TYR A 164 28.69 11.06 0.24
CA TYR A 164 27.62 11.50 -0.66
C TYR A 164 26.25 11.47 0.02
N SER A 165 25.94 10.40 0.75
CA SER A 165 24.67 10.32 1.49
C SER A 165 24.57 11.35 2.60
N SER A 166 25.71 11.71 3.24
CA SER A 166 25.76 12.79 4.23
C SER A 166 25.52 14.17 3.59
N ALA A 167 26.05 14.41 2.40
CA ALA A 167 25.77 15.61 1.62
C ALA A 167 24.29 15.72 1.26
N ASP A 168 23.69 14.60 0.78
CA ASP A 168 22.26 14.51 0.44
C ASP A 168 21.35 14.71 1.66
N PHE A 169 21.83 14.41 2.86
CA PHE A 169 21.07 14.57 4.10
C PHE A 169 21.14 16.00 4.66
N VAL A 170 22.33 16.60 4.63
CA VAL A 170 22.59 17.87 5.35
C VAL A 170 22.01 19.06 4.61
N HIS A 171 22.16 19.15 3.28
CA HIS A 171 21.70 20.27 2.43
C HIS A 171 22.05 21.68 2.94
N VAL A 172 23.15 21.82 3.72
CA VAL A 172 23.58 23.08 4.34
C VAL A 172 25.05 23.32 4.05
N GLU A 173 25.36 24.51 3.53
CA GLU A 173 26.75 24.95 3.34
C GLU A 173 27.38 25.41 4.66
N PRO A 174 28.71 25.22 4.88
CA PRO A 174 29.69 24.63 3.94
C PRO A 174 29.78 23.09 4.00
N PHE A 175 29.02 22.45 4.89
CA PHE A 175 29.12 20.99 5.15
C PHE A 175 28.81 20.16 3.93
N MET A 176 27.79 20.54 3.15
CA MET A 176 27.41 19.83 1.93
C MET A 176 28.59 19.78 0.94
N SER A 177 29.20 20.94 0.65
CA SER A 177 30.35 21.02 -0.25
C SER A 177 31.57 20.25 0.27
N ASP A 178 31.82 20.26 1.60
CA ASP A 178 32.89 19.49 2.20
C ASP A 178 32.67 17.98 2.06
N TYR A 179 31.45 17.50 2.30
CA TYR A 179 31.09 16.09 2.09
C TYR A 179 31.22 15.68 0.62
N LEU A 180 30.73 16.49 -0.31
CA LEU A 180 30.87 16.23 -1.76
C LEU A 180 32.33 16.12 -2.16
N ARG A 181 33.20 17.03 -1.67
CA ARG A 181 34.63 17.00 -1.94
C ARG A 181 35.27 15.71 -1.44
N GLN A 182 34.96 15.28 -0.21
CA GLN A 182 35.48 14.02 0.35
C GLN A 182 34.97 12.81 -0.45
N GLY A 183 33.68 12.77 -0.77
CA GLY A 183 33.10 11.71 -1.62
C GLY A 183 33.79 11.62 -2.98
N ASN A 184 34.10 12.76 -3.60
CA ASN A 184 34.85 12.82 -4.87
C ASN A 184 36.27 12.25 -4.74
N LEU A 185 37.00 12.58 -3.65
CA LEU A 185 38.35 12.05 -3.40
C LEU A 185 38.36 10.52 -3.25
N TYR A 186 37.40 9.97 -2.50
CA TYR A 186 37.29 8.52 -2.36
C TYR A 186 36.86 7.85 -3.67
N SER A 187 35.98 8.47 -4.46
CA SER A 187 35.61 7.99 -5.80
C SER A 187 36.80 7.96 -6.74
N ASP A 188 37.64 9.00 -6.73
CA ASP A 188 38.87 9.03 -7.54
C ASP A 188 39.87 7.94 -7.11
N SER A 189 40.03 7.76 -5.79
CA SER A 189 40.89 6.71 -5.23
C SER A 189 40.41 5.31 -5.63
N LEU A 190 39.08 5.10 -5.63
CA LEU A 190 38.48 3.85 -6.09
C LEU A 190 38.71 3.63 -7.60
N MET A 191 38.42 4.65 -8.40
CA MET A 191 38.58 4.55 -9.89
C MET A 191 40.02 4.28 -10.29
N ALA A 192 41.00 4.74 -9.54
CA ALA A 192 42.43 4.47 -9.77
C ALA A 192 42.83 3.01 -9.47
N LEU A 193 42.04 2.27 -8.66
CA LEU A 193 42.33 0.89 -8.26
C LEU A 193 41.62 -0.15 -9.13
N VAL A 194 40.50 0.20 -9.76
CA VAL A 194 39.70 -0.74 -10.54
C VAL A 194 40.09 -0.65 -12.03
N PRO A 195 39.91 -1.75 -12.80
CA PRO A 195 40.18 -1.71 -14.24
C PRO A 195 39.33 -0.65 -14.93
N HIS A 196 39.96 0.14 -15.78
CA HIS A 196 39.27 1.12 -16.61
C HIS A 196 38.17 0.43 -17.45
N ASN A 197 37.04 1.07 -17.62
CA ASN A 197 35.85 0.52 -18.30
C ASN A 197 35.19 -0.71 -17.64
N SER A 198 35.57 -1.10 -16.41
CA SER A 198 34.86 -2.12 -15.67
C SER A 198 33.47 -1.59 -15.19
N ILE A 199 32.57 -2.52 -14.82
CA ILE A 199 31.26 -2.19 -14.22
C ILE A 199 31.44 -1.24 -13.04
N LYS A 200 32.38 -1.56 -12.14
CA LYS A 200 32.68 -0.76 -10.94
C LYS A 200 33.20 0.62 -11.31
N TRP A 201 34.04 0.73 -12.33
CA TRP A 201 34.57 2.01 -12.81
C TRP A 201 33.44 2.92 -13.33
N TRP A 202 32.58 2.38 -14.21
CA TRP A 202 31.46 3.15 -14.78
C TRP A 202 30.43 3.53 -13.73
N TYR A 203 30.15 2.63 -12.78
CA TYR A 203 29.28 2.91 -11.66
C TYR A 203 29.80 4.08 -10.82
N THR A 204 31.07 4.04 -10.40
CA THR A 204 31.68 5.09 -9.58
C THR A 204 31.74 6.41 -10.30
N LYS A 205 32.11 6.39 -11.61
CA LYS A 205 32.12 7.56 -12.48
C LYS A 205 30.73 8.20 -12.54
N GLY A 206 29.69 7.41 -12.84
CA GLY A 206 28.32 7.90 -12.92
C GLY A 206 27.82 8.48 -11.59
N GLN A 207 28.12 7.83 -10.46
CA GLN A 207 27.79 8.35 -9.12
C GLN A 207 28.47 9.70 -8.84
N LYS A 208 29.74 9.85 -9.21
CA LYS A 208 30.47 11.10 -9.07
C LYS A 208 29.87 12.19 -9.96
N GLU A 209 29.57 11.88 -11.22
CA GLU A 209 28.94 12.82 -12.17
C GLU A 209 27.57 13.30 -11.65
N MET A 210 26.76 12.39 -11.13
CA MET A 210 25.45 12.69 -10.53
C MET A 210 25.59 13.73 -9.40
N ARG A 211 26.50 13.51 -8.47
CA ARG A 211 26.71 14.41 -7.31
C ARG A 211 27.30 15.76 -7.69
N ASN A 212 27.95 15.87 -8.83
CA ASN A 212 28.51 17.13 -9.35
C ASN A 212 27.59 17.78 -10.41
N HIS A 213 26.34 17.32 -10.55
CA HIS A 213 25.32 17.84 -11.48
C HIS A 213 25.74 17.80 -12.96
N PHE A 214 26.56 16.80 -13.33
CA PHE A 214 26.93 16.56 -14.73
C PHE A 214 25.90 15.65 -15.41
N TYR A 215 24.66 16.14 -15.56
CA TYR A 215 23.47 15.38 -15.96
C TYR A 215 23.68 14.50 -17.18
N ASP A 216 24.10 15.07 -18.30
CA ASP A 216 24.26 14.32 -19.56
C ASP A 216 25.40 13.29 -19.50
N GLN A 217 26.48 13.60 -18.78
CA GLN A 217 27.60 12.69 -18.56
C GLN A 217 27.18 11.51 -17.69
N CYS A 218 26.46 11.77 -16.60
CA CYS A 218 25.90 10.77 -15.72
C CYS A 218 24.98 9.80 -16.48
N ILE A 219 24.03 10.35 -17.26
CA ILE A 219 23.14 9.55 -18.11
C ILE A 219 23.94 8.69 -19.10
N ALA A 220 24.96 9.25 -19.75
CA ALA A 220 25.80 8.52 -20.68
C ALA A 220 26.60 7.40 -19.98
N SER A 221 27.17 7.68 -18.80
CA SER A 221 27.95 6.71 -18.02
C SER A 221 27.10 5.53 -17.58
N PHE A 222 25.88 5.77 -17.06
CA PHE A 222 24.98 4.68 -16.64
C PHE A 222 24.37 3.93 -17.83
N LYS A 223 24.09 4.59 -18.96
CA LYS A 223 23.68 3.90 -20.19
C LYS A 223 24.78 2.98 -20.72
N HIS A 224 26.04 3.42 -20.66
CA HIS A 224 27.15 2.57 -21.00
C HIS A 224 27.26 1.36 -20.08
N LEU A 225 27.12 1.58 -18.75
CA LEU A 225 27.11 0.51 -17.76
C LEU A 225 26.03 -0.53 -18.08
N LEU A 226 24.80 -0.09 -18.38
CA LEU A 226 23.69 -0.98 -18.73
C LEU A 226 23.94 -1.79 -20.00
N GLY A 227 24.83 -1.32 -20.89
CA GLY A 227 25.26 -2.03 -22.10
C GLY A 227 26.33 -3.11 -21.87
N ILE A 228 26.94 -3.17 -20.67
CA ILE A 228 27.98 -4.14 -20.35
C ILE A 228 27.34 -5.50 -20.07
N ALA A 229 27.83 -6.56 -20.71
CA ALA A 229 27.36 -7.92 -20.43
C ALA A 229 27.67 -8.35 -18.99
N GLY A 230 26.73 -9.00 -18.32
CA GLY A 230 26.90 -9.54 -16.97
C GLY A 230 26.61 -8.57 -15.81
N VAL A 231 26.09 -7.39 -16.08
CA VAL A 231 25.57 -6.49 -15.03
C VAL A 231 24.37 -7.16 -14.36
N ASP A 232 24.46 -7.33 -13.03
CA ASP A 232 23.39 -7.95 -12.26
C ASP A 232 22.15 -7.05 -12.14
N LEU A 233 21.00 -7.63 -11.78
CA LEU A 233 19.72 -6.91 -11.68
C LEU A 233 19.75 -5.76 -10.67
N HIS A 234 20.46 -5.91 -9.56
CA HIS A 234 20.54 -4.86 -8.55
C HIS A 234 21.32 -3.64 -9.08
N MET A 235 22.44 -3.88 -9.76
CA MET A 235 23.19 -2.81 -10.41
C MET A 235 22.42 -2.16 -11.55
N GLN A 236 21.65 -2.95 -12.33
CA GLN A 236 20.75 -2.41 -13.35
C GLN A 236 19.67 -1.52 -12.72
N ALA A 237 19.10 -1.92 -11.57
CA ALA A 237 18.13 -1.10 -10.86
C ALA A 237 18.73 0.25 -10.46
N ILE A 238 19.91 0.24 -9.84
CA ILE A 238 20.60 1.47 -9.44
C ILE A 238 20.88 2.36 -10.65
N ALA A 239 21.43 1.81 -11.74
CA ALA A 239 21.74 2.57 -12.93
C ALA A 239 20.49 3.23 -13.55
N ASN A 240 19.40 2.48 -13.67
CA ASN A 240 18.12 3.02 -14.15
C ASN A 240 17.57 4.11 -13.22
N SER A 241 17.67 3.93 -11.89
CA SER A 241 17.25 4.92 -10.90
C SER A 241 18.05 6.22 -11.02
N CYS A 242 19.39 6.12 -11.16
CA CYS A 242 20.24 7.29 -11.34
C CYS A 242 19.92 8.04 -12.65
N ILE A 243 19.75 7.33 -13.77
CA ILE A 243 19.34 7.94 -15.04
C ILE A 243 17.99 8.66 -14.89
N ALA A 244 17.06 8.05 -14.15
CA ALA A 244 15.74 8.64 -13.94
C ALA A 244 15.82 9.94 -13.12
N ILE A 245 16.62 9.97 -12.06
CA ILE A 245 16.84 11.18 -11.24
C ILE A 245 17.38 12.32 -12.13
N GLU A 246 18.37 12.04 -12.99
CA GLU A 246 18.91 13.06 -13.88
C GLU A 246 17.86 13.58 -14.89
N TYR A 247 16.96 12.72 -15.37
CA TYR A 247 15.85 13.16 -16.21
C TYR A 247 14.80 13.99 -15.43
N ILE A 248 14.60 13.72 -14.13
CA ILE A 248 13.74 14.56 -13.27
C ILE A 248 14.35 15.94 -13.13
N GLU A 249 15.65 16.05 -12.85
CA GLU A 249 16.35 17.33 -12.75
C GLU A 249 16.31 18.13 -14.09
N LYS A 250 16.30 17.43 -15.19
CA LYS A 250 16.12 18.02 -16.54
C LYS A 250 14.66 18.32 -16.90
N HIS A 251 13.69 18.05 -16.00
CA HIS A 251 12.25 18.18 -16.25
C HIS A 251 11.73 17.30 -17.41
N GLU A 252 12.40 16.19 -17.70
CA GLU A 252 12.04 15.21 -18.71
C GLU A 252 11.29 14.03 -18.07
N ASP A 253 10.18 14.31 -17.37
CA ASP A 253 9.47 13.36 -16.50
C ASP A 253 9.00 12.08 -17.23
N GLU A 254 8.71 12.15 -18.52
CA GLU A 254 8.33 10.95 -19.31
C GLU A 254 9.49 9.96 -19.43
N ARG A 255 10.70 10.46 -19.71
CA ARG A 255 11.91 9.62 -19.75
C ARG A 255 12.24 9.11 -18.35
N ALA A 256 12.09 9.97 -17.34
CA ALA A 256 12.27 9.58 -15.96
C ALA A 256 11.35 8.40 -15.60
N MET A 257 10.05 8.47 -15.91
CA MET A 257 9.12 7.37 -15.63
C MET A 257 9.50 6.06 -16.31
N TYR A 258 9.99 6.12 -17.56
CA TYR A 258 10.49 4.94 -18.25
C TYR A 258 11.61 4.26 -17.45
N TYR A 259 12.64 5.02 -17.05
CA TYR A 259 13.78 4.47 -16.33
C TYR A 259 13.45 4.07 -14.89
N VAL A 260 12.56 4.81 -14.20
CA VAL A 260 12.07 4.40 -12.87
C VAL A 260 11.30 3.08 -12.96
N ALA A 261 10.47 2.89 -13.99
CA ALA A 261 9.75 1.64 -14.20
C ALA A 261 10.72 0.46 -14.45
N CYS A 262 11.78 0.68 -15.25
CA CYS A 262 12.82 -0.32 -15.45
C CYS A 262 13.57 -0.64 -14.14
N SER A 263 13.89 0.39 -13.33
CA SER A 263 14.51 0.21 -12.02
C SER A 263 13.62 -0.64 -11.11
N ALA A 264 12.34 -0.29 -10.97
CA ALA A 264 11.38 -1.02 -10.14
C ALA A 264 11.22 -2.49 -10.57
N GLN A 265 11.23 -2.77 -11.87
CA GLN A 265 11.22 -4.14 -12.40
C GLN A 265 12.43 -4.95 -11.96
N CYS A 266 13.63 -4.36 -12.06
CA CYS A 266 14.87 -5.00 -11.62
C CYS A 266 14.88 -5.23 -10.10
N ASP A 267 14.38 -4.28 -9.32
CA ASP A 267 14.27 -4.40 -7.87
C ASP A 267 13.33 -5.55 -7.47
N LEU A 268 12.16 -5.66 -8.11
CA LEU A 268 11.23 -6.77 -7.87
C LEU A 268 11.88 -8.13 -8.19
N GLN A 269 12.52 -8.27 -9.35
CA GLN A 269 13.15 -9.52 -9.78
C GLN A 269 14.31 -9.94 -8.87
N SER A 270 15.06 -8.98 -8.34
CA SER A 270 16.14 -9.22 -7.37
C SER A 270 15.67 -9.35 -5.93
N SER A 271 14.37 -9.13 -5.67
CA SER A 271 13.80 -9.00 -4.33
C SER A 271 14.54 -7.97 -3.48
N THR A 272 14.86 -6.80 -4.07
CA THR A 272 15.39 -5.65 -3.35
C THR A 272 14.25 -4.92 -2.63
N LYS A 273 14.40 -4.68 -1.32
CA LYS A 273 13.36 -4.08 -0.46
C LYS A 273 13.74 -2.69 0.08
N GLU A 274 14.98 -2.28 -0.09
CA GLU A 274 15.43 -0.93 0.32
C GLU A 274 15.14 0.16 -0.71
N THR A 275 14.48 -0.18 -1.81
CA THR A 275 14.27 0.68 -2.96
C THR A 275 13.22 1.76 -2.74
N THR A 276 13.40 2.89 -3.42
CA THR A 276 12.41 3.97 -3.54
C THR A 276 11.78 4.07 -4.93
N ALA A 277 12.14 3.19 -5.86
CA ALA A 277 11.72 3.28 -7.26
C ALA A 277 10.19 3.27 -7.43
N LEU A 278 9.48 2.32 -6.79
CA LEU A 278 8.01 2.28 -6.82
C LEU A 278 7.38 3.54 -6.25
N ASN A 279 7.97 4.09 -5.18
CA ASN A 279 7.51 5.31 -4.54
C ASN A 279 7.67 6.51 -5.47
N LEU A 280 8.85 6.68 -6.06
CA LEU A 280 9.15 7.75 -7.01
C LEU A 280 8.26 7.67 -8.25
N LEU A 281 8.03 6.45 -8.77
CA LEU A 281 7.14 6.23 -9.90
C LEU A 281 5.69 6.64 -9.57
N GLY A 282 5.20 6.27 -8.41
CA GLY A 282 3.88 6.67 -7.93
C GLY A 282 3.74 8.20 -7.85
N GLN A 283 4.78 8.90 -7.37
CA GLN A 283 4.81 10.36 -7.32
C GLN A 283 4.75 11.00 -8.70
N LEU A 284 5.58 10.52 -9.64
CA LEU A 284 5.62 11.04 -11.00
C LEU A 284 4.28 10.86 -11.72
N ILE A 285 3.64 9.68 -11.57
CA ILE A 285 2.31 9.44 -12.14
C ILE A 285 1.28 10.41 -11.55
N MET A 286 1.30 10.64 -10.23
CA MET A 286 0.37 11.57 -9.57
C MET A 286 0.62 13.02 -9.98
N LYS A 287 1.88 13.45 -10.06
CA LYS A 287 2.28 14.80 -10.48
C LYS A 287 1.66 15.17 -11.83
N HIS A 288 1.52 14.22 -12.74
CA HIS A 288 0.97 14.42 -14.08
C HIS A 288 -0.53 14.07 -14.20
N GLY A 289 -1.23 13.86 -13.09
CA GLY A 289 -2.67 13.55 -13.11
C GLY A 289 -3.01 12.21 -13.76
N GLY A 290 -2.05 11.25 -13.73
CA GLY A 290 -2.20 9.91 -14.28
C GLY A 290 -3.06 8.99 -13.42
N ASP A 291 -3.00 7.68 -13.67
CA ASP A 291 -3.79 6.66 -12.98
C ASP A 291 -3.47 6.61 -11.46
N VAL A 292 -4.34 7.27 -10.68
CA VAL A 292 -4.23 7.35 -9.21
C VAL A 292 -4.29 5.96 -8.56
N LYS A 293 -5.04 5.01 -9.14
CA LYS A 293 -5.15 3.64 -8.61
C LYS A 293 -3.81 2.91 -8.76
N ARG A 294 -3.21 2.99 -9.94
CA ARG A 294 -1.88 2.43 -10.23
C ARG A 294 -0.80 3.07 -9.36
N ALA A 295 -0.76 4.40 -9.29
CA ALA A 295 0.18 5.15 -8.45
C ALA A 295 0.06 4.77 -6.97
N SER A 296 -1.18 4.68 -6.45
CA SER A 296 -1.44 4.25 -5.08
C SER A 296 -0.96 2.82 -4.81
N ALA A 297 -1.16 1.89 -5.76
CA ALA A 297 -0.69 0.52 -5.64
C ALA A 297 0.85 0.46 -5.56
N TYR A 298 1.56 1.27 -6.34
CA TYR A 298 3.02 1.34 -6.31
C TYR A 298 3.52 1.89 -4.96
N VAL A 299 2.96 2.99 -4.48
CA VAL A 299 3.34 3.57 -3.19
C VAL A 299 3.02 2.61 -2.03
N GLN A 300 1.88 1.92 -2.09
CA GLN A 300 1.52 0.92 -1.09
C GLN A 300 2.54 -0.23 -1.06
N ASN A 301 2.94 -0.75 -2.22
CA ASN A 301 3.98 -1.77 -2.33
C ASN A 301 5.34 -1.28 -1.81
N ALA A 302 5.70 -0.03 -2.10
CA ALA A 302 6.92 0.59 -1.56
C ALA A 302 6.89 0.67 -0.03
N LEU A 303 5.74 1.02 0.55
CA LEU A 303 5.54 1.08 2.01
C LEU A 303 5.65 -0.33 2.65
N GLU A 304 5.07 -1.34 2.02
CA GLU A 304 5.19 -2.72 2.46
C GLU A 304 6.64 -3.19 2.44
N ASP A 305 7.37 -2.90 1.35
CA ASP A 305 8.78 -3.23 1.22
C ASP A 305 9.66 -2.48 2.23
N ALA A 306 9.42 -1.18 2.45
CA ALA A 306 10.13 -0.39 3.45
C ALA A 306 9.88 -0.91 4.89
N ASN A 307 8.64 -1.32 5.17
CA ASN A 307 8.30 -1.94 6.45
C ASN A 307 8.95 -3.31 6.64
N PHE A 308 8.98 -4.12 5.58
CA PHE A 308 9.64 -5.42 5.58
C PHE A 308 11.17 -5.29 5.72
N TYR A 309 11.77 -4.35 4.99
CA TYR A 309 13.20 -4.06 5.06
C TYR A 309 13.62 -3.66 6.48
N GLY A 310 12.81 -2.83 7.14
CA GLY A 310 12.96 -2.50 8.56
C GLY A 310 13.77 -1.25 8.85
N SER A 311 14.43 -0.60 7.88
CA SER A 311 15.18 0.64 8.08
C SER A 311 14.25 1.80 8.43
N ARG A 312 14.60 2.55 9.47
CA ARG A 312 13.87 3.76 9.88
C ARG A 312 13.89 4.84 8.79
N GLN A 313 15.04 5.04 8.18
CA GLN A 313 15.21 6.01 7.09
C GLN A 313 14.23 5.76 5.95
N ARG A 314 14.15 4.50 5.47
CA ARG A 314 13.24 4.14 4.37
C ARG A 314 11.76 4.31 4.73
N LYS A 315 11.40 3.99 5.96
CA LYS A 315 10.03 4.22 6.47
C LYS A 315 9.65 5.69 6.46
N ILE A 316 10.57 6.57 6.85
CA ILE A 316 10.35 8.02 6.84
C ILE A 316 10.21 8.51 5.39
N GLU A 317 11.13 8.15 4.50
CA GLU A 317 11.12 8.57 3.10
C GLU A 317 9.82 8.18 2.38
N VAL A 318 9.38 6.94 2.53
CA VAL A 318 8.12 6.48 1.92
C VAL A 318 6.91 7.02 2.67
N GLY A 319 6.98 7.11 3.99
CA GLY A 319 5.89 7.59 4.84
C GLY A 319 5.53 9.07 4.61
N GLN A 320 6.49 9.91 4.20
CA GLN A 320 6.24 11.32 3.87
C GLN A 320 5.25 11.51 2.72
N ILE A 321 5.10 10.52 1.84
CA ILE A 321 4.24 10.58 0.67
C ILE A 321 2.85 10.00 0.95
N GLN A 322 2.72 9.18 1.98
CA GLN A 322 1.45 8.57 2.33
C GLN A 322 0.30 9.60 2.50
N PRO A 323 0.50 10.77 3.17
CA PRO A 323 -0.55 11.80 3.25
C PRO A 323 -0.96 12.34 1.88
N VAL A 324 -0.01 12.47 0.96
CA VAL A 324 -0.28 12.95 -0.41
C VAL A 324 -1.13 11.92 -1.16
N VAL A 325 -0.77 10.63 -1.09
CA VAL A 325 -1.54 9.53 -1.67
C VAL A 325 -2.96 9.48 -1.10
N GLU A 326 -3.09 9.60 0.22
CA GLU A 326 -4.40 9.60 0.88
C GLU A 326 -5.24 10.82 0.46
N GLN A 327 -4.60 11.99 0.29
CA GLN A 327 -5.28 13.18 -0.23
C GLN A 327 -5.81 12.97 -1.65
N TYR A 328 -5.01 12.35 -2.54
CA TYR A 328 -5.46 12.02 -3.89
C TYR A 328 -6.57 10.98 -3.89
N LYS A 329 -6.47 9.92 -3.09
CA LYS A 329 -7.55 8.95 -2.90
C LYS A 329 -8.83 9.62 -2.40
N TYR A 330 -8.71 10.49 -1.39
CA TYR A 330 -9.84 11.22 -0.86
C TYR A 330 -10.50 12.10 -1.93
N ARG A 331 -9.70 12.83 -2.73
CA ARG A 331 -10.22 13.63 -3.85
C ARG A 331 -10.92 12.77 -4.89
N ALA A 332 -10.33 11.62 -5.27
CA ALA A 332 -10.94 10.69 -6.23
C ALA A 332 -12.26 10.14 -5.70
N VAL A 333 -12.30 9.71 -4.42
CA VAL A 333 -13.53 9.24 -3.77
C VAL A 333 -14.55 10.36 -3.65
N ALA A 334 -14.13 11.58 -3.28
CA ALA A 334 -15.01 12.74 -3.20
C ALA A 334 -15.58 13.10 -4.58
N GLN A 335 -14.79 13.04 -5.63
CA GLN A 335 -15.24 13.24 -7.00
C GLN A 335 -16.23 12.17 -7.43
N GLN A 336 -15.93 10.90 -7.17
CA GLN A 336 -16.85 9.79 -7.44
C GLN A 336 -18.17 9.94 -6.67
N ARG A 337 -18.09 10.29 -5.40
CA ARG A 337 -19.27 10.59 -4.56
C ARG A 337 -20.07 11.76 -5.16
N ASN A 338 -19.41 12.84 -5.54
CA ASN A 338 -20.09 14.01 -6.11
C ASN A 338 -20.74 13.66 -7.47
N THR A 339 -20.08 12.86 -8.30
CA THR A 339 -20.64 12.32 -9.53
C THR A 339 -21.86 11.43 -9.25
N MET A 340 -21.77 10.55 -8.24
CA MET A 340 -22.92 9.74 -7.81
C MET A 340 -24.08 10.60 -7.28
N ILE A 341 -23.78 11.65 -6.51
CA ILE A 341 -24.80 12.61 -6.06
C ILE A 341 -25.41 13.33 -7.26
N ALA A 342 -24.60 13.82 -8.19
CA ALA A 342 -25.09 14.49 -9.40
C ALA A 342 -25.95 13.56 -10.26
N THR A 343 -25.51 12.33 -10.50
CA THR A 343 -26.29 11.32 -11.25
C THR A 343 -27.59 10.96 -10.51
N THR A 344 -27.52 10.83 -9.18
CA THR A 344 -28.72 10.59 -8.37
C THR A 344 -29.70 11.75 -8.46
N VAL A 345 -29.20 12.99 -8.39
CA VAL A 345 -30.03 14.21 -8.57
C VAL A 345 -30.66 14.23 -9.96
N ILE A 346 -29.87 13.96 -11.01
CA ILE A 346 -30.39 13.89 -12.40
C ILE A 346 -31.46 12.80 -12.53
N VAL A 347 -31.23 11.62 -11.97
CA VAL A 347 -32.21 10.51 -11.97
C VAL A 347 -33.47 10.93 -11.20
N CYS A 348 -33.32 11.56 -10.04
CA CYS A 348 -34.47 12.07 -9.28
C CYS A 348 -35.26 13.15 -10.05
N VAL A 349 -34.55 14.08 -10.71
CA VAL A 349 -35.19 15.11 -11.55
C VAL A 349 -35.90 14.46 -12.76
N MET A 350 -35.27 13.48 -13.41
CA MET A 350 -35.90 12.73 -14.49
C MET A 350 -37.15 11.95 -14.02
N LEU A 351 -37.06 11.33 -12.84
CA LEU A 351 -38.21 10.66 -12.22
C LEU A 351 -39.32 11.65 -11.87
N LEU A 352 -38.96 12.86 -11.38
CA LEU A 352 -39.94 13.92 -11.12
C LEU A 352 -40.58 14.44 -12.42
N LEU A 353 -39.79 14.61 -13.49
CA LEU A 353 -40.31 14.98 -14.80
C LEU A 353 -41.20 13.88 -15.41
N LEU A 354 -40.79 12.62 -15.27
CA LEU A 354 -41.62 11.48 -15.68
C LEU A 354 -42.89 11.36 -14.84
N ALA A 355 -42.79 11.58 -13.53
CA ALA A 355 -43.95 11.65 -12.64
C ALA A 355 -44.86 12.84 -13.02
N GLY A 356 -44.28 14.02 -13.31
CA GLY A 356 -45.03 15.18 -13.80
C GLY A 356 -45.72 14.95 -15.16
N ALA A 357 -45.00 14.31 -16.11
CA ALA A 357 -45.57 13.93 -17.41
C ALA A 357 -46.66 12.86 -17.22
N MET A 358 -46.43 11.88 -16.31
CA MET A 358 -47.40 10.85 -15.97
C MET A 358 -48.63 11.44 -15.27
N CYS A 359 -48.42 12.39 -14.34
CA CYS A 359 -49.53 13.14 -13.72
C CYS A 359 -50.34 13.96 -14.76
N TYR A 360 -49.65 14.57 -15.74
CA TYR A 360 -50.32 15.27 -16.85
C TYR A 360 -51.13 14.30 -17.72
N ILE A 361 -50.57 13.18 -18.10
CA ILE A 361 -51.26 12.09 -18.84
C ILE A 361 -52.44 11.55 -18.03
N PHE A 362 -52.25 11.31 -16.72
CA PHE A 362 -53.33 10.88 -15.84
C PHE A 362 -54.45 11.92 -15.74
N LYS A 363 -54.06 13.21 -15.64
CA LYS A 363 -55.03 14.31 -15.61
C LYS A 363 -55.83 14.41 -16.92
N GLN A 364 -55.17 14.16 -18.07
CA GLN A 364 -55.81 14.09 -19.36
C GLN A 364 -56.68 12.80 -19.51
N MET A 365 -56.17 11.66 -19.03
CA MET A 365 -56.91 10.40 -19.01
C MET A 365 -58.09 10.46 -18.02
N LYS A 366 -57.93 11.16 -16.91
CA LYS A 366 -59.04 11.36 -15.96
C LYS A 366 -60.18 12.18 -16.60
N LYS A 367 -59.84 13.26 -17.36
CA LYS A 367 -60.79 14.00 -18.16
C LYS A 367 -61.46 13.17 -19.25
N LEU A 368 -60.77 12.15 -19.81
CA LEU A 368 -61.34 11.19 -20.72
C LEU A 368 -62.13 10.06 -20.04
N ARG A 369 -61.75 9.72 -18.77
CA ARG A 369 -62.36 8.61 -17.97
C ARG A 369 -63.49 9.06 -17.06
N GLU A 370 -63.65 10.32 -16.75
CA GLU A 370 -64.84 10.85 -16.09
C GLU A 370 -66.12 10.54 -16.89
N ALA A 371 -65.94 10.05 -18.18
CA ALA A 371 -66.97 9.51 -19.01
C ALA A 371 -67.19 7.99 -18.90
N ARG A 372 -66.31 7.21 -18.17
CA ARG A 372 -66.45 5.73 -18.02
C ARG A 372 -65.95 5.24 -16.64
N GLY A 373 -66.82 5.06 -15.74
CA GLY A 373 -66.83 4.25 -14.49
C GLY A 373 -65.47 3.83 -13.82
N THR A 374 -65.34 4.12 -12.53
CA THR A 374 -64.03 4.41 -11.89
C THR A 374 -63.70 3.66 -10.57
N ILE A 375 -63.98 2.46 -10.32
CA ILE A 375 -63.68 1.80 -9.05
C ILE A 375 -62.56 0.74 -9.10
N GLU A 376 -62.38 0.06 -10.20
CA GLU A 376 -61.38 -1.05 -10.29
C GLU A 376 -59.91 -0.57 -10.36
N GLU A 377 -59.67 0.66 -10.80
CA GLU A 377 -58.31 1.14 -11.09
C GLU A 377 -57.57 1.70 -9.87
N ARG A 378 -58.29 2.10 -8.80
CA ARG A 378 -57.66 2.59 -7.55
C ARG A 378 -56.93 1.50 -6.79
N ASN A 379 -57.44 0.27 -6.78
CA ASN A 379 -56.79 -0.85 -6.07
C ASN A 379 -55.49 -1.31 -6.76
N ARG A 380 -55.45 -1.23 -8.10
CA ARG A 380 -54.27 -1.64 -8.87
C ARG A 380 -53.04 -0.71 -8.69
N LEU A 381 -53.30 0.58 -8.41
CA LEU A 381 -52.24 1.58 -8.19
C LEU A 381 -51.59 1.43 -6.80
N LEU A 382 -52.37 0.97 -5.82
CA LEU A 382 -51.87 0.77 -4.44
C LEU A 382 -50.91 -0.47 -4.38
N GLU A 383 -51.21 -1.53 -5.09
CA GLU A 383 -50.35 -2.72 -5.13
C GLU A 383 -48.99 -2.45 -5.82
N LEU A 384 -49.00 -1.62 -6.91
CA LEU A 384 -47.75 -1.25 -7.60
C LEU A 384 -46.83 -0.36 -6.75
N ALA A 385 -47.39 0.52 -5.93
CA ALA A 385 -46.61 1.38 -5.05
C ALA A 385 -45.97 0.59 -3.88
N ASN A 386 -46.70 -0.37 -3.32
CA ASN A 386 -46.19 -1.24 -2.25
C ASN A 386 -45.07 -2.17 -2.73
N ALA A 387 -45.18 -2.73 -3.95
CA ALA A 387 -44.12 -3.55 -4.50
C ALA A 387 -42.82 -2.78 -4.73
N ARG A 388 -42.90 -1.52 -5.22
CA ARG A 388 -41.71 -0.66 -5.41
C ARG A 388 -41.05 -0.21 -4.11
N LEU A 389 -41.84 -0.01 -3.06
CA LEU A 389 -41.32 0.33 -1.74
C LEU A 389 -40.52 -0.83 -1.13
N HIS A 390 -40.99 -2.04 -1.37
CA HIS A 390 -40.32 -3.27 -0.89
C HIS A 390 -38.99 -3.51 -1.62
N GLU A 391 -38.97 -3.33 -2.94
CA GLU A 391 -37.75 -3.47 -3.77
C GLU A 391 -36.67 -2.44 -3.41
N ALA A 392 -37.04 -1.17 -3.21
CA ALA A 392 -36.10 -0.12 -2.80
C ALA A 392 -35.50 -0.36 -1.42
N ASN A 393 -36.23 -0.94 -0.48
CA ASN A 393 -35.74 -1.33 0.83
C ASN A 393 -34.74 -2.50 0.75
N THR A 394 -35.00 -3.48 -0.09
CA THR A 394 -34.12 -4.64 -0.28
C THR A 394 -32.75 -4.23 -0.84
N ILE A 395 -32.73 -3.34 -1.84
CA ILE A 395 -31.48 -2.84 -2.44
C ILE A 395 -30.65 -2.04 -1.42
N LYS A 396 -31.31 -1.21 -0.59
CA LYS A 396 -30.65 -0.45 0.49
C LYS A 396 -29.99 -1.38 1.51
N ASP A 397 -30.70 -2.42 1.92
CA ASP A 397 -30.20 -3.37 2.92
C ASP A 397 -29.03 -4.19 2.39
N GLU A 398 -29.05 -4.58 1.12
CA GLU A 398 -27.96 -5.32 0.47
C GLU A 398 -26.68 -4.47 0.35
N TYR A 399 -26.80 -3.18 -0.03
CA TYR A 399 -25.66 -2.27 -0.13
C TYR A 399 -24.97 -2.03 1.21
N ILE A 400 -25.75 -1.84 2.25
CA ILE A 400 -25.24 -1.61 3.61
C ILE A 400 -24.50 -2.86 4.12
N GLY A 401 -25.10 -4.04 3.92
CA GLY A 401 -24.48 -5.31 4.29
C GLY A 401 -23.11 -5.53 3.64
N LYS A 402 -23.00 -5.25 2.33
CA LYS A 402 -21.75 -5.36 1.59
C LYS A 402 -20.67 -4.39 2.07
N SER A 403 -21.05 -3.15 2.42
CA SER A 403 -20.10 -2.13 2.90
C SER A 403 -19.45 -2.53 4.25
N PHE A 404 -20.23 -3.03 5.18
CA PHE A 404 -19.71 -3.47 6.48
C PHE A 404 -18.86 -4.72 6.38
N TYR A 405 -19.21 -5.63 5.51
CA TYR A 405 -18.41 -6.83 5.26
C TYR A 405 -17.02 -6.49 4.72
N SER A 406 -16.94 -5.58 3.75
CA SER A 406 -15.66 -5.13 3.17
C SER A 406 -14.72 -4.53 4.22
N ASN A 407 -15.25 -3.74 5.15
CA ASN A 407 -14.48 -3.18 6.25
C ASN A 407 -13.95 -4.26 7.22
N GLY A 408 -14.75 -5.30 7.49
CA GLY A 408 -14.34 -6.44 8.31
C GLY A 408 -13.18 -7.25 7.69
N GLU A 409 -13.23 -7.47 6.37
CA GLU A 409 -12.14 -8.16 5.66
C GLU A 409 -10.82 -7.35 5.68
N TYR A 410 -10.92 -6.02 5.60
CA TYR A 410 -9.74 -5.15 5.66
C TYR A 410 -9.01 -5.29 6.99
N ILE A 411 -9.76 -5.28 8.10
CA ILE A 411 -9.19 -5.46 9.45
C ILE A 411 -8.60 -6.86 9.63
N ALA A 412 -9.25 -7.89 9.11
CA ALA A 412 -8.73 -9.25 9.17
C ALA A 412 -7.43 -9.43 8.36
N LYS A 413 -7.22 -8.63 7.30
CA LYS A 413 -5.94 -8.58 6.57
C LYS A 413 -4.83 -7.92 7.39
N LEU A 414 -5.15 -6.80 8.01
CA LEU A 414 -4.21 -6.12 8.91
C LEU A 414 -3.79 -7.02 10.08
N GLU A 415 -4.73 -7.77 10.68
CA GLU A 415 -4.40 -8.73 11.74
C GLU A 415 -3.44 -9.83 11.32
N ARG A 416 -3.64 -10.36 10.12
CA ARG A 416 -2.71 -11.39 9.61
C ARG A 416 -1.29 -10.85 9.48
N ILE A 417 -1.15 -9.60 9.03
CA ILE A 417 0.14 -8.93 8.92
C ILE A 417 0.76 -8.76 10.31
N PHE A 418 -0.01 -8.29 11.29
CA PHE A 418 0.45 -8.11 12.66
C PHE A 418 0.84 -9.44 13.33
N LYS A 419 0.04 -10.49 13.18
CA LYS A 419 0.37 -11.82 13.72
C LYS A 419 1.62 -12.42 13.07
N LEU A 420 1.83 -12.18 11.78
CA LEU A 420 3.00 -12.66 11.05
C LEU A 420 4.28 -11.94 11.50
N VAL A 421 4.16 -10.67 11.81
CA VAL A 421 5.23 -9.86 12.39
C VAL A 421 5.52 -10.31 13.83
N ASP A 422 4.50 -10.49 14.66
CA ASP A 422 4.67 -10.90 16.08
C ASP A 422 5.27 -12.31 16.21
N HIS A 423 4.86 -13.24 15.37
CA HIS A 423 5.45 -14.59 15.34
C HIS A 423 6.94 -14.58 14.98
N LYS A 424 7.37 -13.67 14.09
CA LYS A 424 8.78 -13.50 13.73
C LYS A 424 9.59 -12.80 14.83
N VAL A 425 8.98 -11.92 15.58
CA VAL A 425 9.56 -11.27 16.76
C VAL A 425 9.74 -12.27 17.89
N ALA A 426 8.74 -13.12 18.15
CA ALA A 426 8.81 -14.17 19.17
C ALA A 426 9.92 -15.20 18.91
N ALA A 427 10.34 -15.37 17.66
CA ALA A 427 11.49 -16.20 17.27
C ALA A 427 12.87 -15.56 17.57
N ARG A 428 12.95 -14.55 18.41
CA ARG A 428 14.14 -13.79 18.85
C ARG A 428 14.81 -12.94 17.77
N GLN A 429 14.08 -12.54 16.75
CA GLN A 429 14.73 -11.86 15.65
C GLN A 429 14.79 -10.34 15.79
N TYR A 430 14.00 -9.63 16.60
CA TYR A 430 14.10 -8.16 16.66
C TYR A 430 13.33 -7.55 17.85
N ASP A 431 14.04 -7.01 18.81
CA ASP A 431 13.45 -6.30 19.95
C ASP A 431 12.78 -4.97 19.58
N ASP A 432 13.25 -4.31 18.53
CA ASP A 432 12.71 -3.01 18.10
C ASP A 432 11.39 -3.10 17.33
N LEU A 433 11.12 -4.22 16.68
CA LEU A 433 9.81 -4.43 16.03
C LEU A 433 8.69 -4.53 17.07
N ARG A 434 9.00 -5.08 18.24
CA ARG A 434 8.08 -5.22 19.37
C ARG A 434 7.62 -3.87 19.92
N TYR A 435 8.44 -2.82 19.79
CA TYR A 435 8.11 -1.48 20.29
C TYR A 435 7.20 -0.71 19.34
N SER A 436 7.28 -0.97 18.05
CA SER A 436 6.52 -0.26 17.00
C SER A 436 5.14 -0.86 16.71
N LEU A 437 4.93 -2.13 17.07
CA LEU A 437 3.72 -2.89 16.77
C LEU A 437 3.00 -3.31 18.06
N LYS A 438 2.54 -2.32 18.83
CA LYS A 438 1.72 -2.62 20.01
C LYS A 438 0.37 -3.21 19.56
N GLU A 439 0.03 -4.38 20.05
CA GLU A 439 -1.29 -5.03 19.93
C GLU A 439 -2.44 -4.09 20.33
N SER A 440 -2.11 -3.05 21.16
CA SER A 440 -3.00 -1.97 21.53
C SER A 440 -3.56 -1.16 20.34
N THR A 441 -2.79 -0.99 19.26
CA THR A 441 -3.24 -0.21 18.09
C THR A 441 -4.30 -0.97 17.29
N LEU A 442 -4.09 -2.26 17.07
CA LEU A 442 -5.05 -3.11 16.35
C LEU A 442 -6.34 -3.31 17.16
N SER A 443 -6.22 -3.45 18.48
CA SER A 443 -7.37 -3.54 19.38
C SER A 443 -8.17 -2.24 19.43
N ALA A 444 -7.50 -1.08 19.35
CA ALA A 444 -8.14 0.22 19.26
C ALA A 444 -8.89 0.41 17.94
N GLU A 445 -8.26 0.07 16.81
CA GLU A 445 -8.91 0.15 15.48
C GLU A 445 -10.14 -0.75 15.39
N ARG A 446 -10.06 -1.94 15.98
CA ARG A 446 -11.20 -2.86 16.02
C ARG A 446 -12.34 -2.32 16.87
N LYS A 447 -12.03 -1.68 18.01
CA LYS A 447 -13.05 -1.01 18.84
C LYS A 447 -13.73 0.12 18.07
N ASN A 448 -12.96 0.89 17.31
CA ASN A 448 -13.48 1.97 16.47
C ASN A 448 -14.42 1.41 15.40
N MET A 449 -13.98 0.37 14.67
CA MET A 449 -14.81 -0.29 13.66
C MET A 449 -16.15 -0.79 14.25
N TYR A 450 -16.12 -1.39 15.43
CA TYR A 450 -17.37 -1.84 16.08
C TYR A 450 -18.23 -0.67 16.52
N ALA A 451 -17.63 0.42 16.99
CA ALA A 451 -18.39 1.62 17.37
C ALA A 451 -19.05 2.29 16.15
N ASP A 452 -18.33 2.38 15.05
CA ASP A 452 -18.84 2.91 13.78
C ASP A 452 -19.95 2.01 13.22
N PHE A 453 -19.77 0.69 13.28
CA PHE A 453 -20.81 -0.27 12.92
C PHE A 453 -22.06 -0.07 13.77
N ASP A 454 -21.92 -0.04 15.10
CA ASP A 454 -23.04 0.11 16.02
C ASP A 454 -23.80 1.40 15.74
N THR A 455 -23.09 2.52 15.62
CA THR A 455 -23.67 3.83 15.35
C THR A 455 -24.44 3.83 14.02
N THR A 456 -23.82 3.31 12.97
CA THR A 456 -24.43 3.29 11.63
C THR A 456 -25.64 2.37 11.62
N PHE A 457 -25.53 1.20 12.24
CA PHE A 457 -26.62 0.24 12.29
C PHE A 457 -27.84 0.77 13.08
N LEU A 458 -27.58 1.38 14.24
CA LEU A 458 -28.66 1.95 15.08
C LEU A 458 -29.29 3.21 14.46
N THR A 459 -28.56 3.93 13.61
CA THR A 459 -29.14 5.02 12.82
C THR A 459 -30.13 4.50 11.78
N LEU A 460 -29.87 3.33 11.22
CA LEU A 460 -30.74 2.69 10.21
C LEU A 460 -31.90 1.93 10.85
N PHE A 461 -31.65 1.34 12.00
CA PHE A 461 -32.61 0.54 12.75
C PHE A 461 -32.72 1.05 14.20
N PRO A 462 -33.33 2.22 14.44
CA PRO A 462 -33.37 2.84 15.77
C PRO A 462 -34.03 1.95 16.84
N ASP A 463 -35.05 1.21 16.43
CA ASP A 463 -35.84 0.35 17.31
C ASP A 463 -35.25 -1.05 17.47
N PHE A 464 -34.09 -1.35 16.85
CA PHE A 464 -33.55 -2.70 16.86
C PHE A 464 -33.30 -3.24 18.25
N VAL A 465 -32.74 -2.45 19.17
CA VAL A 465 -32.45 -2.90 20.55
C VAL A 465 -33.72 -3.21 21.30
N GLU A 466 -34.76 -2.38 21.16
CA GLU A 466 -36.05 -2.56 21.81
C GLU A 466 -36.76 -3.82 21.28
N ARG A 467 -36.86 -3.94 19.94
CA ARG A 467 -37.50 -5.08 19.28
C ARG A 467 -36.74 -6.38 19.47
N PHE A 468 -35.38 -6.33 19.49
CA PHE A 468 -34.56 -7.47 19.83
C PHE A 468 -34.85 -7.95 21.27
N ASN A 469 -34.91 -7.03 22.23
CA ASN A 469 -35.20 -7.35 23.62
C ASN A 469 -36.63 -7.85 23.85
N ALA A 470 -37.56 -7.49 22.99
CA ALA A 470 -38.93 -8.00 23.04
C ALA A 470 -39.02 -9.52 22.75
N LEU A 471 -37.98 -10.11 22.18
CA LEU A 471 -37.89 -11.56 21.93
C LEU A 471 -37.44 -12.36 23.16
N PHE A 472 -37.24 -11.72 24.34
CA PHE A 472 -36.70 -12.35 25.54
C PHE A 472 -37.52 -11.96 26.78
N ASP A 473 -37.51 -12.84 27.77
CA ASP A 473 -38.01 -12.54 29.10
C ASP A 473 -37.21 -11.43 29.77
N GLU A 474 -37.78 -10.73 30.72
CA GLU A 474 -37.20 -9.53 31.35
C GLU A 474 -35.80 -9.79 31.95
N SER A 475 -35.60 -10.99 32.51
CA SER A 475 -34.31 -11.42 33.10
C SER A 475 -33.18 -11.64 32.09
N ASP A 476 -33.49 -11.89 30.81
CA ASP A 476 -32.52 -12.17 29.74
C ASP A 476 -32.33 -11.00 28.78
N ARG A 477 -33.03 -9.88 28.96
CA ARG A 477 -32.87 -8.66 28.16
C ARG A 477 -31.49 -8.04 28.34
N LYS A 478 -31.00 -7.47 27.27
CA LYS A 478 -29.67 -6.82 27.23
C LYS A 478 -29.85 -5.30 27.22
N HIS A 479 -29.14 -4.62 28.11
CA HIS A 479 -29.15 -3.16 28.22
C HIS A 479 -27.74 -2.63 27.81
N PRO A 480 -27.44 -2.56 26.53
CA PRO A 480 -26.18 -1.97 26.09
C PRO A 480 -26.13 -0.47 26.39
N ALA A 481 -24.93 0.11 26.51
CA ALA A 481 -24.80 1.55 26.64
C ALA A 481 -25.41 2.24 25.39
N GLN A 482 -25.90 3.45 25.55
CA GLN A 482 -26.55 4.21 24.48
C GLN A 482 -25.64 4.26 23.22
N GLY A 483 -26.18 3.94 22.08
CA GLY A 483 -25.47 3.92 20.80
C GLY A 483 -24.50 2.74 20.60
N LYS A 484 -24.58 1.69 21.43
CA LYS A 484 -23.73 0.50 21.31
C LYS A 484 -24.57 -0.77 21.23
N LEU A 485 -23.99 -1.80 20.61
CA LEU A 485 -24.55 -3.14 20.56
C LEU A 485 -23.67 -4.10 21.38
N THR A 486 -24.29 -5.10 22.00
CA THR A 486 -23.52 -6.23 22.56
C THR A 486 -22.97 -7.11 21.44
N THR A 487 -22.02 -8.00 21.75
CA THR A 487 -21.51 -8.96 20.77
C THR A 487 -22.63 -9.84 20.20
N GLU A 488 -23.54 -10.27 21.06
CA GLU A 488 -24.70 -11.04 20.62
C GLU A 488 -25.58 -10.22 19.68
N MET A 489 -25.90 -8.97 20.03
CA MET A 489 -26.71 -8.09 19.18
C MET A 489 -26.04 -7.81 17.83
N ARG A 490 -24.71 -7.62 17.79
CA ARG A 490 -23.97 -7.43 16.52
C ARG A 490 -24.08 -8.64 15.59
N ILE A 491 -24.06 -9.86 16.13
CA ILE A 491 -24.28 -11.08 15.35
C ILE A 491 -25.62 -11.01 14.62
N PHE A 492 -26.69 -10.66 15.34
CA PHE A 492 -28.01 -10.59 14.75
C PHE A 492 -28.27 -9.32 13.95
N ALA A 493 -27.58 -8.23 14.26
CA ALA A 493 -27.54 -7.03 13.43
C ALA A 493 -26.91 -7.31 12.04
N LEU A 494 -25.84 -8.08 12.01
CA LEU A 494 -25.24 -8.55 10.74
C LEU A 494 -26.20 -9.47 9.97
N MET A 495 -26.92 -10.36 10.68
CA MET A 495 -27.95 -11.19 10.07
C MET A 495 -29.09 -10.34 9.52
N ARG A 496 -29.54 -9.32 10.25
CA ARG A 496 -30.55 -8.34 9.78
C ARG A 496 -30.11 -7.62 8.51
N LEU A 497 -28.79 -7.38 8.37
CA LEU A 497 -28.18 -6.83 7.14
C LEU A 497 -27.97 -7.87 6.03
N GLY A 498 -28.46 -9.10 6.18
CA GLY A 498 -28.34 -10.17 5.21
C GLY A 498 -27.05 -10.99 5.28
N ILE A 499 -26.17 -10.73 6.27
CA ILE A 499 -24.96 -11.53 6.49
C ILE A 499 -25.30 -12.69 7.42
N THR A 500 -25.87 -13.77 6.88
CA THR A 500 -26.31 -14.95 7.66
C THR A 500 -25.23 -15.99 7.86
N ASP A 501 -24.23 -16.00 7.00
CA ASP A 501 -23.11 -16.95 7.02
C ASP A 501 -22.23 -16.77 8.25
N SER A 502 -22.10 -17.84 9.03
CA SER A 502 -21.33 -17.84 10.28
C SER A 502 -19.83 -17.59 10.08
N GLU A 503 -19.25 -17.96 8.95
CA GLU A 503 -17.84 -17.65 8.65
C GLU A 503 -17.62 -16.15 8.44
N ARG A 504 -18.53 -15.51 7.73
CA ARG A 504 -18.50 -14.07 7.48
C ARG A 504 -18.67 -13.27 8.77
N ILE A 505 -19.63 -13.67 9.61
CA ILE A 505 -19.85 -13.08 10.93
C ILE A 505 -18.62 -13.27 11.82
N ALA A 506 -18.02 -14.46 11.81
CA ALA A 506 -16.82 -14.78 12.59
C ALA A 506 -15.64 -13.91 12.18
N ARG A 507 -15.42 -13.72 10.89
CA ARG A 507 -14.36 -12.84 10.37
C ARG A 507 -14.58 -11.38 10.76
N PHE A 508 -15.80 -10.88 10.63
CA PHE A 508 -16.14 -9.51 11.01
C PHE A 508 -15.91 -9.26 12.50
N LEU A 509 -16.36 -10.15 13.36
CA LEU A 509 -16.27 -10.02 14.81
C LEU A 509 -14.96 -10.55 15.40
N ASN A 510 -14.10 -11.12 14.58
CA ASN A 510 -12.84 -11.76 14.99
C ASN A 510 -13.02 -12.85 16.05
N TYR A 511 -13.99 -13.69 15.85
CA TYR A 511 -14.21 -14.90 16.64
C TYR A 511 -14.00 -16.15 15.78
N SER A 512 -13.87 -17.31 16.44
CA SER A 512 -13.95 -18.58 15.70
C SER A 512 -15.40 -18.83 15.27
N VAL A 513 -15.58 -19.57 14.17
CA VAL A 513 -16.91 -19.97 13.69
C VAL A 513 -17.69 -20.70 14.77
N ASN A 514 -17.00 -21.55 15.54
CA ASN A 514 -17.56 -22.27 16.67
C ASN A 514 -18.08 -21.31 17.75
N THR A 515 -17.35 -20.24 18.02
CA THR A 515 -17.77 -19.22 18.99
C THR A 515 -19.04 -18.52 18.52
N ILE A 516 -19.12 -18.14 17.26
CA ILE A 516 -20.33 -17.52 16.69
C ILE A 516 -21.53 -18.47 16.78
N ASN A 517 -21.35 -19.72 16.40
CA ASN A 517 -22.42 -20.72 16.50
C ASN A 517 -22.86 -20.96 17.94
N THR A 518 -21.92 -20.93 18.89
CA THR A 518 -22.25 -21.00 20.33
C THR A 518 -23.09 -19.81 20.77
N TYR A 519 -22.71 -18.58 20.36
CA TYR A 519 -23.52 -17.39 20.65
C TYR A 519 -24.91 -17.47 20.03
N LYS A 520 -25.02 -17.82 18.74
CA LYS A 520 -26.31 -17.99 18.06
C LYS A 520 -27.21 -18.98 18.82
N THR A 521 -26.68 -20.16 19.17
CA THR A 521 -27.41 -21.21 19.88
C THR A 521 -27.82 -20.73 21.29
N LYS A 522 -26.90 -20.09 22.02
CA LYS A 522 -27.17 -19.59 23.37
C LYS A 522 -28.28 -18.52 23.39
N VAL A 523 -28.22 -17.61 22.44
CA VAL A 523 -29.23 -16.53 22.33
C VAL A 523 -30.58 -17.10 21.94
N LYS A 524 -30.64 -17.97 20.92
CA LYS A 524 -31.88 -18.63 20.49
C LYS A 524 -32.55 -19.42 21.63
N LYS A 525 -31.78 -20.15 22.42
CA LYS A 525 -32.29 -20.93 23.56
C LYS A 525 -32.93 -20.08 24.67
N LYS A 526 -32.55 -18.80 24.78
CA LYS A 526 -33.04 -17.86 25.76
C LYS A 526 -34.26 -17.04 25.28
N SER A 527 -34.56 -17.17 23.99
CA SER A 527 -35.70 -16.47 23.38
C SER A 527 -37.01 -17.14 23.72
N THR A 528 -38.05 -16.35 23.82
CA THR A 528 -39.46 -16.79 23.96
C THR A 528 -40.03 -17.28 22.63
N VAL A 529 -39.34 -17.03 21.50
CA VAL A 529 -39.74 -17.45 20.17
C VAL A 529 -39.08 -18.78 19.82
N SER A 530 -39.76 -19.65 19.06
CA SER A 530 -39.22 -20.93 18.62
C SER A 530 -37.95 -20.73 17.79
N ASN A 531 -37.00 -21.68 17.90
CA ASN A 531 -35.71 -21.60 17.22
C ASN A 531 -35.81 -21.44 15.67
N GLU A 532 -36.88 -21.97 15.08
CA GLU A 532 -37.14 -21.91 13.62
C GLU A 532 -37.60 -20.53 13.17
N LEU A 533 -38.36 -19.85 13.98
CA LEU A 533 -38.92 -18.51 13.68
C LEU A 533 -38.01 -17.37 14.13
N PHE A 534 -37.05 -17.61 15.04
CA PHE A 534 -36.24 -16.57 15.63
C PHE A 534 -35.45 -15.76 14.57
N GLU A 535 -34.86 -16.42 13.60
CA GLU A 535 -34.12 -15.73 12.52
C GLU A 535 -35.05 -14.90 11.64
N GLN A 536 -36.26 -15.40 11.41
CA GLN A 536 -37.28 -14.65 10.66
C GLN A 536 -37.70 -13.39 11.42
N CYS A 537 -37.95 -13.49 12.73
CA CYS A 537 -38.24 -12.32 13.57
C CYS A 537 -37.11 -11.28 13.52
N ILE A 538 -35.84 -11.73 13.53
CA ILE A 538 -34.69 -10.83 13.40
C ILE A 538 -34.69 -10.12 12.04
N MET A 539 -35.04 -10.82 10.98
CA MET A 539 -35.09 -10.22 9.63
C MET A 539 -36.24 -9.22 9.48
N GLU A 540 -37.28 -9.30 10.30
CA GLU A 540 -38.43 -8.39 10.28
C GLU A 540 -38.26 -7.18 11.22
N ILE A 541 -37.28 -7.18 12.10
CA ILE A 541 -36.95 -6.00 12.94
C ILE A 541 -36.46 -4.86 12.04
#